data_a8423e2f520001973a0bc0f00fd931a8
#
_entry.id   a8423e2f520001973a0bc0f00fd931a8
#
_cell.length_a   1.000
_cell.length_b   1.000
_cell.length_c   1.000
_cell.angle_alpha   90.00
_cell.angle_beta   90.00
_cell.angle_gamma   90.00
#
_symmetry.space_group_name_H-M   'P 1'
#
loop_
_entity.id
_entity.type
_entity.pdbx_description
1 polymer ?
#
loop_
_entity_poly.entity_id
_entity_poly.type
_entity_poly.pdbx_seq_one_letter_code
_entity_poly.pdbx_strand_id
1 'polypeptide(L)'
;TDVTGLPEHKRAALLGRVFQDPMMGTAPTMQIEENLALAARRGQHRGLKWGITKAERAEYQKRLHALNLGLEERMTAKVGLLSGGQRQALTLLMATMNPPWLLLLDEHAALDPRTAEKVLALSDRIVQEHGLTTLMITHNMKDAIAHGNRLIMMDAGQVVVDVSGEEKKKLTVPDLLAMFSRASGSDEANDKMLLS
;
A
#
# COMPACT_ATOMS: atom_id res chain seq x y z
N THR A 1 20.14 -1.58 -8.89
CA THR A 1 20.23 -0.42 -9.82
C THR A 1 20.20 0.84 -8.98
N ASP A 2 21.20 1.69 -9.13
CA ASP A 2 21.22 3.01 -8.48
C ASP A 2 20.24 3.95 -9.23
N VAL A 3 19.31 4.54 -8.47
CA VAL A 3 18.28 5.45 -8.98
C VAL A 3 18.43 6.88 -8.42
N THR A 4 19.50 7.13 -7.64
CA THR A 4 19.72 8.38 -6.92
C THR A 4 19.75 9.58 -7.87
N GLY A 5 20.42 9.47 -9.02
CA GLY A 5 20.52 10.51 -10.03
C GLY A 5 19.33 10.59 -11.01
N LEU A 6 18.32 9.70 -10.90
CA LEU A 6 17.18 9.72 -11.79
C LEU A 6 16.17 10.80 -11.36
N PRO A 7 15.58 11.55 -12.31
CA PRO A 7 14.49 12.46 -12.00
C PRO A 7 13.25 11.69 -11.53
N GLU A 8 12.38 12.35 -10.75
CA GLU A 8 11.23 11.73 -10.09
C GLU A 8 10.32 10.94 -11.03
N HIS A 9 10.02 11.47 -12.22
CA HIS A 9 9.15 10.80 -13.20
C HIS A 9 9.74 9.48 -13.71
N LYS A 10 11.07 9.34 -13.78
CA LYS A 10 11.73 8.07 -14.16
C LYS A 10 11.71 7.09 -12.99
N ARG A 11 11.95 7.57 -11.75
CA ARG A 11 11.82 6.73 -10.55
C ARG A 11 10.40 6.24 -10.35
N ALA A 12 9.39 7.07 -10.62
CA ALA A 12 7.98 6.72 -10.52
C ALA A 12 7.58 5.52 -11.41
N ALA A 13 8.30 5.25 -12.49
CA ALA A 13 8.07 4.05 -13.30
C ALA A 13 8.44 2.75 -12.59
N LEU A 14 9.37 2.81 -11.62
CA LEU A 14 9.88 1.67 -10.86
C LEU A 14 9.14 1.45 -9.53
N LEU A 15 8.42 2.46 -9.06
CA LEU A 15 7.78 2.49 -7.74
C LEU A 15 6.26 2.36 -7.87
N GLY A 16 5.67 1.54 -7.00
CA GLY A 16 4.26 1.61 -6.66
C GLY A 16 4.12 2.35 -5.32
N ARG A 17 3.15 3.25 -5.19
CA ARG A 17 2.89 3.93 -3.92
C ARG A 17 1.40 3.94 -3.62
N VAL A 18 1.07 3.53 -2.42
CA VAL A 18 -0.27 3.65 -1.83
C VAL A 18 -0.15 4.63 -0.67
N PHE A 19 -0.94 5.69 -0.71
CA PHE A 19 -0.91 6.75 0.30
C PHE A 19 -1.83 6.42 1.47
N GLN A 20 -1.57 7.01 2.62
CA GLN A 20 -2.42 6.94 3.80
C GLN A 20 -3.83 7.47 3.49
N ASP A 21 -3.93 8.63 2.83
CA ASP A 21 -5.20 9.15 2.32
C ASP A 21 -5.48 8.57 0.91
N PRO A 22 -6.55 7.75 0.77
CA PRO A 22 -6.92 7.18 -0.53
C PRO A 22 -7.27 8.21 -1.60
N MET A 23 -7.56 9.45 -1.20
CA MET A 23 -7.84 10.56 -2.14
C MET A 23 -6.58 10.97 -2.90
N MET A 24 -5.41 10.87 -2.28
CA MET A 24 -4.14 11.28 -2.88
C MET A 24 -3.71 10.41 -4.06
N GLY A 25 -4.15 9.15 -4.10
CA GLY A 25 -3.79 8.18 -5.13
C GLY A 25 -4.74 8.13 -6.32
N THR A 26 -5.84 8.89 -6.31
CA THR A 26 -6.91 8.80 -7.32
C THR A 26 -7.35 10.16 -7.84
N ALA A 27 -7.94 10.19 -9.05
CA ALA A 27 -8.66 11.34 -9.57
C ALA A 27 -10.17 11.17 -9.27
N PRO A 28 -10.71 11.81 -8.21
CA PRO A 28 -12.05 11.52 -7.69
C PRO A 28 -13.18 11.90 -8.65
N THR A 29 -12.96 12.85 -9.56
CA THR A 29 -13.93 13.29 -10.57
C THR A 29 -13.96 12.38 -11.80
N MET A 30 -12.96 11.54 -11.98
CA MET A 30 -12.85 10.57 -13.08
C MET A 30 -13.51 9.24 -12.72
N GLN A 31 -13.86 8.46 -13.73
CA GLN A 31 -14.42 7.11 -13.59
C GLN A 31 -13.35 6.12 -13.09
N ILE A 32 -13.80 4.98 -12.53
CA ILE A 32 -12.90 3.90 -12.08
C ILE A 32 -12.03 3.42 -13.25
N GLU A 33 -12.63 3.12 -14.41
CA GLU A 33 -11.88 2.66 -15.58
C GLU A 33 -10.87 3.69 -16.12
N GLU A 34 -11.16 4.99 -15.98
CA GLU A 34 -10.23 6.05 -16.37
C GLU A 34 -9.03 6.13 -15.43
N ASN A 35 -9.25 5.99 -14.12
CA ASN A 35 -8.17 5.90 -13.14
C ASN A 35 -7.28 4.68 -13.41
N LEU A 36 -7.86 3.52 -13.68
CA LEU A 36 -7.12 2.31 -14.05
C LEU A 36 -6.34 2.51 -15.36
N ALA A 37 -6.93 3.17 -16.35
CA ALA A 37 -6.24 3.45 -17.60
C ALA A 37 -5.03 4.37 -17.43
N LEU A 38 -5.10 5.35 -16.52
CA LEU A 38 -3.95 6.18 -16.17
C LEU A 38 -2.85 5.36 -15.50
N ALA A 39 -3.22 4.52 -14.54
CA ALA A 39 -2.27 3.66 -13.84
C ALA A 39 -1.60 2.63 -14.77
N ALA A 40 -2.36 1.99 -15.65
CA ALA A 40 -1.85 1.03 -16.63
C ALA A 40 -0.80 1.64 -17.58
N ARG A 41 -0.89 2.94 -17.81
CA ARG A 41 0.01 3.67 -18.73
C ARG A 41 1.22 4.29 -18.02
N ARG A 42 1.40 4.03 -16.74
CA ARG A 42 2.57 4.52 -15.98
C ARG A 42 3.87 4.07 -16.64
N GLY A 43 4.76 5.03 -16.92
CA GLY A 43 6.06 4.75 -17.55
C GLY A 43 6.00 4.44 -19.06
N GLN A 44 4.82 4.46 -19.68
CA GLN A 44 4.67 4.20 -21.11
C GLN A 44 4.58 5.49 -21.92
N HIS A 45 5.18 5.46 -23.13
CA HIS A 45 5.05 6.56 -24.07
C HIS A 45 3.63 6.58 -24.67
N ARG A 46 2.98 7.73 -24.62
CA ARG A 46 1.60 7.89 -25.06
C ARG A 46 1.53 8.49 -26.46
N GLY A 47 1.00 7.71 -27.43
CA GLY A 47 0.60 8.23 -28.73
C GLY A 47 -0.87 8.68 -28.77
N LEU A 48 -1.32 9.10 -29.95
CA LEU A 48 -2.74 9.44 -30.23
C LEU A 48 -3.58 8.16 -30.38
N LYS A 49 -3.84 7.47 -29.28
CA LYS A 49 -4.72 6.28 -29.25
C LYS A 49 -6.01 6.59 -28.51
N TRP A 50 -7.08 5.86 -28.84
CA TRP A 50 -8.35 5.89 -28.09
C TRP A 50 -8.13 5.69 -26.60
N GLY A 51 -8.97 6.33 -25.78
CA GLY A 51 -8.81 6.38 -24.34
C GLY A 51 -8.77 5.01 -23.68
N ILE A 52 -9.82 4.19 -23.87
CA ILE A 52 -9.93 2.83 -23.31
C ILE A 52 -10.53 1.93 -24.39
N THR A 53 -9.83 0.86 -24.73
CA THR A 53 -10.30 -0.15 -25.68
C THR A 53 -11.22 -1.16 -24.99
N LYS A 54 -12.00 -1.92 -25.79
CA LYS A 54 -12.83 -3.01 -25.26
C LYS A 54 -12.00 -4.08 -24.53
N ALA A 55 -10.80 -4.39 -25.04
CA ALA A 55 -9.89 -5.35 -24.42
C ALA A 55 -9.36 -4.86 -23.06
N GLU A 56 -8.95 -3.59 -22.98
CA GLU A 56 -8.51 -2.98 -21.72
C GLU A 56 -9.64 -2.97 -20.70
N ARG A 57 -10.87 -2.64 -21.12
CA ARG A 57 -12.05 -2.65 -20.23
C ARG A 57 -12.33 -4.04 -19.67
N ALA A 58 -12.24 -5.09 -20.49
CA ALA A 58 -12.42 -6.48 -20.02
C ALA A 58 -11.32 -6.88 -19.02
N GLU A 59 -10.07 -6.47 -19.26
CA GLU A 59 -8.97 -6.72 -18.34
C GLU A 59 -9.17 -5.99 -17.00
N TYR A 60 -9.58 -4.73 -17.03
CA TYR A 60 -9.88 -3.96 -15.82
C TYR A 60 -11.02 -4.59 -15.02
N GLN A 61 -12.08 -5.03 -15.70
CA GLN A 61 -13.20 -5.72 -15.07
C GLN A 61 -12.73 -7.00 -14.34
N LYS A 62 -11.90 -7.81 -14.98
CA LYS A 62 -11.33 -9.01 -14.38
C LYS A 62 -10.49 -8.69 -13.12
N ARG A 63 -9.65 -7.67 -13.20
CA ARG A 63 -8.82 -7.25 -12.06
C ARG A 63 -9.64 -6.69 -10.91
N LEU A 64 -10.67 -5.90 -11.20
CA LEU A 64 -11.60 -5.39 -10.19
C LEU A 64 -12.39 -6.51 -9.52
N HIS A 65 -12.84 -7.50 -10.30
CA HIS A 65 -13.53 -8.69 -9.76
C HIS A 65 -12.67 -9.44 -8.74
N ALA A 66 -11.36 -9.55 -8.97
CA ALA A 66 -10.43 -10.19 -8.04
C ALA A 66 -10.34 -9.49 -6.67
N LEU A 67 -10.73 -8.21 -6.57
CA LEU A 67 -10.80 -7.48 -5.30
C LEU A 67 -12.01 -7.90 -4.44
N ASN A 68 -13.04 -8.48 -5.06
CA ASN A 68 -14.28 -8.91 -4.41
C ASN A 68 -15.01 -7.77 -3.66
N LEU A 69 -15.11 -6.59 -4.30
CA LEU A 69 -15.72 -5.37 -3.73
C LEU A 69 -16.87 -4.81 -4.58
N GLY A 70 -17.29 -5.54 -5.63
CA GLY A 70 -18.37 -5.13 -6.55
C GLY A 70 -18.03 -3.93 -7.43
N LEU A 71 -16.74 -3.62 -7.60
CA LEU A 71 -16.28 -2.49 -8.41
C LEU A 71 -16.33 -2.78 -9.92
N GLU A 72 -16.27 -4.04 -10.29
CA GLU A 72 -16.34 -4.54 -11.68
C GLU A 72 -17.68 -4.20 -12.37
N GLU A 73 -18.75 -4.02 -11.60
CA GLU A 73 -20.07 -3.64 -12.11
C GLU A 73 -20.26 -2.11 -12.18
N ARG A 74 -19.32 -1.36 -11.61
CA ARG A 74 -19.41 0.10 -11.44
C ARG A 74 -18.27 0.86 -12.10
N MET A 75 -17.66 0.31 -13.14
CA MET A 75 -16.45 0.86 -13.78
C MET A 75 -16.61 2.30 -14.29
N THR A 76 -17.82 2.69 -14.67
CA THR A 76 -18.16 4.06 -15.10
C THR A 76 -18.56 4.99 -13.97
N ALA A 77 -18.63 4.50 -12.72
CA ALA A 77 -18.87 5.35 -11.56
C ALA A 77 -17.64 6.22 -11.25
N LYS A 78 -17.87 7.44 -10.78
CA LYS A 78 -16.80 8.33 -10.32
C LYS A 78 -16.14 7.77 -9.05
N VAL A 79 -14.82 7.82 -8.97
CA VAL A 79 -14.05 7.32 -7.82
C VAL A 79 -14.42 8.05 -6.53
N GLY A 80 -14.79 9.33 -6.62
CA GLY A 80 -15.27 10.10 -5.47
C GLY A 80 -16.51 9.52 -4.76
N LEU A 81 -17.28 8.64 -5.41
CA LEU A 81 -18.45 7.97 -4.83
C LEU A 81 -18.13 6.65 -4.13
N LEU A 82 -16.88 6.23 -4.12
CA LEU A 82 -16.43 5.00 -3.46
C LEU A 82 -16.27 5.22 -1.95
N SER A 83 -16.51 4.15 -1.17
CA SER A 83 -16.12 4.13 0.24
C SER A 83 -14.59 4.22 0.40
N GLY A 84 -14.11 4.59 1.58
CA GLY A 84 -12.67 4.65 1.87
C GLY A 84 -11.96 3.35 1.53
N GLY A 85 -12.47 2.20 1.98
CA GLY A 85 -11.89 0.89 1.71
C GLY A 85 -11.92 0.48 0.23
N GLN A 86 -13.03 0.77 -0.48
CA GLN A 86 -13.10 0.54 -1.93
C GLN A 86 -12.06 1.36 -2.68
N ARG A 87 -11.87 2.62 -2.28
CA ARG A 87 -10.89 3.51 -2.88
C ARG A 87 -9.47 3.07 -2.56
N GLN A 88 -9.20 2.63 -1.33
CA GLN A 88 -7.89 2.12 -0.95
C GLN A 88 -7.53 0.83 -1.71
N ALA A 89 -8.47 -0.09 -1.86
CA ALA A 89 -8.28 -1.28 -2.69
C ALA A 89 -8.05 -0.92 -4.18
N LEU A 90 -8.74 0.10 -4.67
CA LEU A 90 -8.52 0.61 -6.03
C LEU A 90 -7.11 1.21 -6.17
N THR A 91 -6.63 2.03 -5.20
CA THR A 91 -5.26 2.58 -5.24
C THR A 91 -4.19 1.50 -5.19
N LEU A 92 -4.41 0.46 -4.39
CA LEU A 92 -3.51 -0.70 -4.34
C LEU A 92 -3.46 -1.42 -5.69
N LEU A 93 -4.61 -1.69 -6.31
CA LEU A 93 -4.67 -2.27 -7.66
C LEU A 93 -3.94 -1.37 -8.67
N MET A 94 -4.19 -0.06 -8.64
CA MET A 94 -3.52 0.90 -9.53
C MET A 94 -2.00 0.92 -9.35
N ALA A 95 -1.51 0.85 -8.11
CA ALA A 95 -0.08 0.82 -7.81
C ALA A 95 0.61 -0.45 -8.33
N THR A 96 -0.13 -1.56 -8.44
CA THR A 96 0.37 -2.89 -8.81
C THR A 96 -0.02 -3.34 -10.22
N MET A 97 -0.79 -2.54 -10.99
CA MET A 97 -1.16 -2.87 -12.37
C MET A 97 0.04 -3.16 -13.27
N ASN A 98 1.08 -2.36 -13.13
CA ASN A 98 2.41 -2.63 -13.68
C ASN A 98 3.28 -3.00 -12.48
N PRO A 99 3.70 -4.27 -12.32
CA PRO A 99 4.44 -4.72 -11.15
C PRO A 99 5.63 -3.79 -10.85
N PRO A 100 5.65 -3.10 -9.72
CA PRO A 100 6.75 -2.21 -9.37
C PRO A 100 7.95 -3.01 -8.85
N TRP A 101 9.14 -2.44 -8.92
CA TRP A 101 10.32 -2.97 -8.26
C TRP A 101 10.24 -2.83 -6.74
N LEU A 102 9.60 -1.76 -6.28
CA LEU A 102 9.35 -1.51 -4.88
C LEU A 102 7.94 -0.93 -4.70
N LEU A 103 7.15 -1.57 -3.85
CA LEU A 103 5.84 -1.09 -3.42
C LEU A 103 5.99 -0.39 -2.07
N LEU A 104 5.55 0.86 -2.00
CA LEU A 104 5.50 1.65 -0.78
C LEU A 104 4.03 1.68 -0.31
N LEU A 105 3.78 1.12 0.87
CA LEU A 105 2.47 1.11 1.52
C LEU A 105 2.52 2.04 2.73
N ASP A 106 1.72 3.07 2.70
CA ASP A 106 1.49 3.94 3.85
C ASP A 106 0.21 3.50 4.56
N GLU A 107 0.18 3.62 5.88
CA GLU A 107 -0.84 3.02 6.72
C GLU A 107 -2.28 3.45 6.39
N HIS A 108 -3.23 2.54 6.65
CA HIS A 108 -4.66 2.72 6.40
C HIS A 108 -5.42 3.34 7.59
N ALA A 109 -4.78 4.23 8.34
CA ALA A 109 -5.34 4.85 9.56
C ALA A 109 -6.69 5.57 9.37
N ALA A 110 -7.03 5.94 8.14
CA ALA A 110 -8.29 6.62 7.81
C ALA A 110 -9.48 5.66 7.59
N LEU A 111 -9.29 4.34 7.74
CA LEU A 111 -10.33 3.33 7.54
C LEU A 111 -10.86 2.84 8.88
N ASP A 112 -12.13 2.40 8.89
CA ASP A 112 -12.64 1.64 10.02
C ASP A 112 -11.88 0.30 10.19
N PRO A 113 -11.75 -0.25 11.42
CA PRO A 113 -10.89 -1.41 11.69
C PRO A 113 -11.20 -2.64 10.81
N ARG A 114 -12.49 -2.93 10.56
CA ARG A 114 -12.88 -4.09 9.75
C ARG A 114 -12.50 -3.92 8.27
N THR A 115 -12.57 -2.70 7.79
CA THR A 115 -12.18 -2.37 6.41
C THR A 115 -10.65 -2.38 6.28
N ALA A 116 -9.92 -1.86 7.27
CA ALA A 116 -8.46 -1.90 7.32
C ALA A 116 -7.93 -3.33 7.24
N GLU A 117 -8.46 -4.26 8.08
CA GLU A 117 -8.09 -5.67 8.03
C GLU A 117 -8.28 -6.30 6.63
N LYS A 118 -9.41 -6.00 5.97
CA LYS A 118 -9.65 -6.51 4.60
C LYS A 118 -8.66 -5.97 3.58
N VAL A 119 -8.31 -4.70 3.69
CA VAL A 119 -7.36 -4.06 2.78
C VAL A 119 -5.94 -4.57 3.04
N LEU A 120 -5.54 -4.78 4.31
CA LEU A 120 -4.26 -5.41 4.67
C LEU A 120 -4.16 -6.84 4.13
N ALA A 121 -5.20 -7.66 4.32
CA ALA A 121 -5.24 -9.02 3.78
C ALA A 121 -5.17 -9.03 2.24
N LEU A 122 -5.82 -8.06 1.58
CA LEU A 122 -5.71 -7.88 0.14
C LEU A 122 -4.28 -7.49 -0.28
N SER A 123 -3.63 -6.59 0.48
CA SER A 123 -2.26 -6.17 0.24
C SER A 123 -1.29 -7.34 0.33
N ASP A 124 -1.39 -8.15 1.39
CA ASP A 124 -0.57 -9.35 1.56
C ASP A 124 -0.74 -10.32 0.40
N ARG A 125 -1.99 -10.58 0.00
CA ARG A 125 -2.26 -11.46 -1.13
C ARG A 125 -1.59 -10.96 -2.41
N ILE A 126 -1.75 -9.70 -2.75
CA ILE A 126 -1.15 -9.10 -3.97
C ILE A 126 0.37 -9.15 -3.91
N VAL A 127 0.96 -8.82 -2.74
CA VAL A 127 2.41 -8.87 -2.53
C VAL A 127 2.95 -10.28 -2.74
N GLN A 128 2.27 -11.30 -2.19
CA GLN A 128 2.67 -12.71 -2.31
C GLN A 128 2.48 -13.24 -3.74
N GLU A 129 1.32 -12.99 -4.36
CA GLU A 129 1.01 -13.45 -5.72
C GLU A 129 1.98 -12.92 -6.77
N HIS A 130 2.46 -11.69 -6.59
CA HIS A 130 3.37 -11.03 -7.53
C HIS A 130 4.84 -11.01 -7.08
N GLY A 131 5.17 -11.56 -5.90
CA GLY A 131 6.53 -11.57 -5.35
C GLY A 131 7.12 -10.17 -5.17
N LEU A 132 6.31 -9.19 -4.75
CA LEU A 132 6.72 -7.79 -4.70
C LEU A 132 7.63 -7.51 -3.51
N THR A 133 8.71 -6.76 -3.74
CA THR A 133 9.44 -6.11 -2.66
C THR A 133 8.60 -4.97 -2.13
N THR A 134 8.29 -5.00 -0.82
CA THR A 134 7.35 -4.03 -0.23
C THR A 134 7.94 -3.41 1.03
N LEU A 135 7.79 -2.10 1.16
CA LEU A 135 8.06 -1.36 2.39
C LEU A 135 6.72 -0.81 2.90
N MET A 136 6.27 -1.29 4.06
CA MET A 136 5.06 -0.82 4.72
C MET A 136 5.43 0.04 5.93
N ILE A 137 4.77 1.18 6.07
CA ILE A 137 4.86 2.05 7.25
C ILE A 137 3.56 1.88 8.03
N THR A 138 3.66 1.60 9.32
CA THR A 138 2.52 1.52 10.23
C THR A 138 2.92 1.99 11.62
N HIS A 139 1.98 2.56 12.36
CA HIS A 139 2.12 2.86 13.78
C HIS A 139 1.48 1.77 14.66
N ASN A 140 0.80 0.79 14.07
CA ASN A 140 0.21 -0.33 14.78
C ASN A 140 1.22 -1.47 14.95
N MET A 141 1.62 -1.73 16.18
CA MET A 141 2.60 -2.77 16.51
C MET A 141 2.13 -4.18 16.13
N LYS A 142 0.83 -4.47 16.25
CA LYS A 142 0.29 -5.77 15.87
C LYS A 142 0.44 -6.00 14.37
N ASP A 143 0.13 -4.99 13.55
CA ASP A 143 0.28 -5.06 12.11
C ASP A 143 1.75 -5.15 11.71
N ALA A 144 2.64 -4.38 12.38
CA ALA A 144 4.08 -4.46 12.15
C ALA A 144 4.65 -5.87 12.42
N ILE A 145 4.14 -6.56 13.44
CA ILE A 145 4.53 -7.94 13.76
C ILE A 145 3.91 -8.93 12.75
N ALA A 146 2.64 -8.76 12.42
CA ALA A 146 1.88 -9.71 11.60
C ALA A 146 2.32 -9.72 10.13
N HIS A 147 2.67 -8.54 9.57
CA HIS A 147 2.94 -8.37 8.13
C HIS A 147 4.44 -8.30 7.81
N GLY A 148 4.82 -8.78 6.63
CA GLY A 148 6.20 -8.75 6.15
C GLY A 148 7.14 -9.73 6.86
N ASN A 149 8.40 -9.79 6.39
CA ASN A 149 9.43 -10.72 6.89
C ASN A 149 10.55 -10.04 7.70
N ARG A 150 10.57 -8.70 7.75
CA ARG A 150 11.50 -7.88 8.53
C ARG A 150 10.73 -6.72 9.15
N LEU A 151 11.04 -6.39 10.38
CA LEU A 151 10.49 -5.27 11.13
C LEU A 151 11.62 -4.33 11.51
N ILE A 152 11.44 -3.06 11.17
CA ILE A 152 12.36 -1.98 11.53
C ILE A 152 11.57 -0.97 12.34
N MET A 153 12.09 -0.59 13.50
CA MET A 153 11.53 0.46 14.33
C MET A 153 12.46 1.64 14.37
N MET A 154 11.93 2.82 14.22
CA MET A 154 12.69 4.06 14.15
C MET A 154 12.29 5.01 15.28
N ASP A 155 13.28 5.69 15.84
CA ASP A 155 13.10 6.77 16.80
C ASP A 155 14.08 7.89 16.51
N ALA A 156 13.63 9.14 16.58
CA ALA A 156 14.43 10.34 16.28
C ALA A 156 15.28 10.26 15.00
N GLY A 157 14.75 9.59 13.95
CA GLY A 157 15.45 9.43 12.67
C GLY A 157 16.49 8.31 12.64
N GLN A 158 16.62 7.52 13.71
CA GLN A 158 17.55 6.39 13.80
C GLN A 158 16.80 5.07 13.87
N VAL A 159 17.40 4.01 13.34
CA VAL A 159 16.90 2.64 13.50
C VAL A 159 17.27 2.16 14.89
N VAL A 160 16.26 1.87 15.71
CA VAL A 160 16.42 1.40 17.11
C VAL A 160 16.12 -0.08 17.28
N VAL A 161 15.29 -0.66 16.41
CA VAL A 161 15.05 -2.10 16.36
C VAL A 161 15.08 -2.56 14.91
N ASP A 162 15.72 -3.69 14.64
CA ASP A 162 15.79 -4.34 13.33
C ASP A 162 15.80 -5.86 13.53
N VAL A 163 14.66 -6.50 13.25
CA VAL A 163 14.46 -7.93 13.45
C VAL A 163 13.86 -8.58 12.20
N SER A 164 14.24 -9.82 11.93
CA SER A 164 13.79 -10.53 10.72
C SER A 164 13.67 -12.04 10.93
N GLY A 165 13.07 -12.72 9.96
CA GLY A 165 13.01 -14.18 9.91
C GLY A 165 12.33 -14.81 11.14
N GLU A 166 12.94 -15.84 11.72
CA GLU A 166 12.36 -16.61 12.84
C GLU A 166 12.27 -15.80 14.14
N GLU A 167 13.13 -14.81 14.33
CA GLU A 167 13.07 -13.92 15.47
C GLU A 167 11.79 -13.06 15.40
N LYS A 168 11.52 -12.44 14.24
CA LYS A 168 10.31 -11.64 14.04
C LYS A 168 9.05 -12.47 14.26
N LYS A 169 9.00 -13.71 13.78
CA LYS A 169 7.81 -14.58 13.91
C LYS A 169 7.42 -14.88 15.36
N LYS A 170 8.37 -14.81 16.30
CA LYS A 170 8.16 -15.10 17.72
C LYS A 170 7.85 -13.84 18.53
N LEU A 171 7.98 -12.64 17.93
CA LEU A 171 7.76 -11.39 18.64
C LEU A 171 6.30 -11.23 19.08
N THR A 172 6.16 -10.72 20.29
CA THR A 172 4.90 -10.19 20.81
C THR A 172 4.98 -8.67 20.96
N VAL A 173 3.82 -8.02 21.10
CA VAL A 173 3.79 -6.57 21.36
C VAL A 173 4.58 -6.18 22.62
N PRO A 174 4.48 -6.89 23.76
CA PRO A 174 5.33 -6.63 24.92
C PRO A 174 6.83 -6.74 24.64
N ASP A 175 7.27 -7.72 23.84
CA ASP A 175 8.68 -7.86 23.47
C ASP A 175 9.16 -6.66 22.67
N LEU A 176 8.34 -6.21 21.70
CA LEU A 176 8.66 -5.06 20.84
C LEU A 176 8.75 -3.77 21.66
N LEU A 177 7.83 -3.56 22.61
CA LEU A 177 7.87 -2.44 23.55
C LEU A 177 9.14 -2.47 24.44
N ALA A 178 9.50 -3.66 24.96
CA ALA A 178 10.70 -3.82 25.76
C ALA A 178 12.00 -3.53 24.94
N MET A 179 12.03 -3.94 23.67
CA MET A 179 13.15 -3.63 22.78
C MET A 179 13.24 -2.12 22.53
N PHE A 180 12.11 -1.46 22.28
CA PHE A 180 12.06 -0.02 22.05
C PHE A 180 12.52 0.77 23.27
N SER A 181 11.99 0.47 24.48
CA SER A 181 12.36 1.16 25.72
C SER A 181 13.86 1.03 26.03
N ARG A 182 14.46 -0.15 25.78
CA ARG A 182 15.91 -0.35 25.95
C ARG A 182 16.74 0.47 24.98
N ALA A 183 16.29 0.60 23.74
CA ALA A 183 17.04 1.27 22.69
C ALA A 183 16.87 2.80 22.72
N SER A 184 15.70 3.31 23.08
CA SER A 184 15.38 4.75 23.18
C SER A 184 15.81 5.39 24.51
N GLY A 185 16.14 4.58 25.52
CA GLY A 185 16.55 5.09 26.83
C GLY A 185 15.43 5.83 27.60
N SER A 186 14.17 5.71 27.17
CA SER A 186 13.03 6.42 27.75
C SER A 186 12.02 5.44 28.37
N ASP A 187 11.77 5.58 29.66
CA ASP A 187 10.64 4.92 30.34
C ASP A 187 9.28 5.50 29.96
N GLU A 188 9.24 6.67 29.31
CA GLU A 188 8.01 7.39 28.94
C GLU A 188 7.29 6.84 27.69
N ALA A 189 7.94 5.95 26.94
CA ALA A 189 7.35 5.41 25.69
C ALA A 189 6.17 4.45 25.95
N ASN A 190 6.02 3.91 27.17
CA ASN A 190 5.01 2.91 27.49
C ASN A 190 3.57 3.44 27.46
N ASP A 191 3.31 4.70 27.84
CA ASP A 191 1.93 5.20 27.96
C ASP A 191 1.35 5.72 26.65
N LYS A 192 2.16 6.30 25.78
CA LYS A 192 1.69 6.85 24.48
C LYS A 192 1.41 5.78 23.42
N MET A 193 2.14 4.65 23.46
CA MET A 193 2.02 3.58 22.46
C MET A 193 0.96 2.52 22.81
N LEU A 194 0.51 2.47 24.08
CA LEU A 194 -0.58 1.58 24.52
C LEU A 194 -1.98 2.15 24.20
N LEU A 195 -2.09 3.44 23.88
CA LEU A 195 -3.34 4.15 23.64
C LEU A 195 -3.64 4.39 22.15
N SER A 196 -2.80 3.92 21.24
CA SER A 196 -3.03 3.92 19.79
C SER A 196 -3.34 2.49 19.29
#